data_0ac658c0383c64d0335487853bf4b6de
#
_entry.id   0ac658c0383c64d0335487853bf4b6de
#
_cell.length_a   1.000
_cell.length_b   1.000
_cell.length_c   1.000
_cell.angle_alpha   90.00
_cell.angle_beta   90.00
_cell.angle_gamma   90.00
#
_symmetry.space_group_name_H-M   'P 1'
#
loop_
_entity.id
_entity.type
_entity.pdbx_description
1 polymer ?
#
loop_
_entity_poly.entity_id
_entity_poly.type
_entity_poly.pdbx_seq_one_letter_code
_entity_poly.pdbx_strand_id
1 'polypeptide(L)'
;MHGFFWGVLGWAMEARFYAEDPWRNFLPSIGRLKRYLPPVEGDFGGHKVRNDAGVREGDEISMFYDPMISKLVTWAPTRLAAIDAQAAALDTFAIEGIQDNIPFLAAVMEEARFRSGDITTAYIKDQFPEGFKGAPLTDKILRLMAGVGALVHMRKLERDAQISGRMTPHKPIRSDWVVRIEGTYHPLHVEITSGGAHIRFESGDTIDITSGFKPGDRLITGVAHALGVFENEGFAVKFKDRTQGYEFQYRGAKAVVIVATPRDAELHAKLPEKVAADTSRMIISPMPGLVVSIEVVEGQEIKSGEAIAIVEAMKMQNIIRAERDGKVAKVHVGAGAAVAADEIMVELG
;
A
#
# COMPACT_ATOMS: atom_id res chain seq x y z
N MET A 1 -43.15 34.39 -13.07
CA MET A 1 -41.90 34.18 -12.33
C MET A 1 -41.51 32.74 -12.47
N HIS A 2 -40.55 32.40 -13.35
CA HIS A 2 -40.00 31.07 -13.44
C HIS A 2 -38.84 30.99 -12.46
N GLY A 3 -39.08 30.35 -11.32
CA GLY A 3 -38.00 30.04 -10.38
C GLY A 3 -37.05 29.02 -11.01
N PHE A 4 -35.82 29.42 -11.28
CA PHE A 4 -34.74 28.48 -11.60
C PHE A 4 -34.45 27.67 -10.34
N PHE A 5 -34.93 26.44 -10.29
CA PHE A 5 -34.46 25.45 -9.33
C PHE A 5 -33.06 25.01 -9.76
N TRP A 6 -32.03 25.49 -9.10
CA TRP A 6 -30.70 24.93 -9.18
C TRP A 6 -30.70 23.62 -8.38
N GLY A 7 -31.02 22.52 -9.03
CA GLY A 7 -30.91 21.20 -8.42
C GLY A 7 -29.47 20.74 -8.47
N VAL A 8 -28.93 20.18 -7.36
CA VAL A 8 -27.67 19.46 -7.36
C VAL A 8 -27.85 18.14 -8.12
N LEU A 9 -27.13 17.97 -9.24
CA LEU A 9 -27.31 16.85 -10.17
C LEU A 9 -26.38 15.63 -9.83
N GLY A 10 -26.08 15.40 -8.58
CA GLY A 10 -25.24 14.26 -8.14
C GLY A 10 -24.20 14.66 -7.10
N TRP A 11 -23.23 13.78 -6.91
CA TRP A 11 -22.20 13.90 -5.88
C TRP A 11 -20.81 13.78 -6.48
N ALA A 12 -19.90 14.61 -6.04
CA ALA A 12 -18.49 14.51 -6.39
C ALA A 12 -17.65 14.22 -5.15
N MET A 13 -16.63 13.37 -5.32
CA MET A 13 -15.58 13.11 -4.36
C MET A 13 -14.26 13.62 -4.93
N GLU A 14 -13.49 14.37 -4.13
CA GLU A 14 -12.13 14.75 -4.43
C GLU A 14 -11.20 14.10 -3.40
N ALA A 15 -10.16 13.41 -3.87
CA ALA A 15 -9.06 12.95 -3.06
C ALA A 15 -7.76 13.61 -3.56
N ARG A 16 -6.98 14.15 -2.61
CA ARG A 16 -5.69 14.76 -2.89
C ARG A 16 -4.57 13.76 -2.63
N PHE A 17 -3.78 13.50 -3.65
CA PHE A 17 -2.65 12.59 -3.56
C PHE A 17 -1.41 13.36 -3.22
N TYR A 18 -0.76 12.90 -2.16
CA TYR A 18 0.47 13.46 -1.65
C TYR A 18 1.56 12.38 -1.63
N ALA A 19 2.77 12.81 -1.92
CA ALA A 19 3.97 12.00 -1.70
C ALA A 19 4.29 11.97 -0.20
N GLU A 20 3.51 11.22 0.56
CA GLU A 20 3.56 11.11 2.02
C GLU A 20 3.40 9.65 2.44
N ASP A 21 4.11 9.24 3.48
CA ASP A 21 4.01 7.89 4.03
C ASP A 21 2.96 7.85 5.16
N PRO A 22 1.76 7.30 4.92
CA PRO A 22 0.71 7.29 5.93
C PRO A 22 1.03 6.38 7.14
N TRP A 23 1.89 5.35 6.97
CA TRP A 23 2.34 4.50 8.08
C TRP A 23 3.34 5.19 8.99
N ARG A 24 3.98 6.25 8.51
CA ARG A 24 4.94 7.08 9.25
C ARG A 24 4.36 8.45 9.54
N ASN A 25 3.09 8.51 9.92
CA ASN A 25 2.38 9.75 10.27
C ASN A 25 2.45 10.82 9.16
N PHE A 26 2.27 10.40 7.91
CA PHE A 26 2.27 11.27 6.72
C PHE A 26 3.57 12.05 6.50
N LEU A 27 4.71 11.43 6.87
CA LEU A 27 6.00 12.02 6.57
C LEU A 27 6.20 12.15 5.06
N PRO A 28 6.77 13.29 4.59
CA PRO A 28 7.04 13.50 3.17
C PRO A 28 7.95 12.43 2.59
N SER A 29 7.64 11.98 1.39
CA SER A 29 8.45 11.06 0.59
C SER A 29 8.93 11.74 -0.67
N ILE A 30 10.20 12.09 -0.70
CA ILE A 30 10.83 12.73 -1.87
C ILE A 30 11.44 11.67 -2.79
N GLY A 31 11.66 12.03 -4.04
CA GLY A 31 12.33 11.19 -5.01
C GLY A 31 11.67 11.18 -6.37
N ARG A 32 12.16 10.32 -7.26
CA ARG A 32 11.69 10.22 -8.63
C ARG A 32 10.48 9.30 -8.74
N LEU A 33 9.44 9.75 -9.43
CA LEU A 33 8.30 8.94 -9.87
C LEU A 33 8.76 7.94 -10.95
N LYS A 34 9.14 6.74 -10.52
CA LYS A 34 9.59 5.67 -11.45
C LYS A 34 8.44 5.14 -12.28
N ARG A 35 7.22 5.20 -11.73
CA ARG A 35 5.97 4.86 -12.39
C ARG A 35 4.88 5.83 -11.92
N TYR A 36 4.10 6.30 -12.88
CA TYR A 36 2.91 7.09 -12.63
C TYR A 36 1.81 6.62 -13.58
N LEU A 37 0.91 5.79 -13.08
CA LEU A 37 -0.19 5.19 -13.83
C LEU A 37 -1.52 5.59 -13.19
N PRO A 38 -2.15 6.71 -13.62
CA PRO A 38 -3.45 7.13 -13.12
C PRO A 38 -4.56 6.21 -13.63
N PRO A 39 -5.75 6.24 -13.00
CA PRO A 39 -6.93 5.56 -13.51
C PRO A 39 -7.32 6.12 -14.87
N VAL A 40 -8.06 5.33 -15.65
CA VAL A 40 -8.63 5.80 -16.92
C VAL A 40 -9.66 6.88 -16.62
N GLU A 41 -9.49 8.05 -17.27
CA GLU A 41 -10.43 9.16 -17.15
C GLU A 41 -11.58 9.02 -18.14
N GLY A 42 -12.76 9.53 -17.78
CA GLY A 42 -13.91 9.55 -18.68
C GLY A 42 -15.27 9.45 -17.99
N ASP A 43 -16.28 9.26 -18.83
CA ASP A 43 -17.67 9.00 -18.44
C ASP A 43 -17.97 7.52 -18.70
N PHE A 44 -18.29 6.79 -17.65
CA PHE A 44 -18.53 5.34 -17.69
C PHE A 44 -20.03 5.00 -17.61
N GLY A 45 -20.91 5.95 -17.95
CA GLY A 45 -22.37 5.75 -18.01
C GLY A 45 -23.10 5.72 -16.67
N GLY A 46 -22.39 5.70 -15.57
CA GLY A 46 -22.96 5.73 -14.20
C GLY A 46 -22.10 6.55 -13.24
N HIS A 47 -20.87 6.81 -13.63
CA HIS A 47 -19.91 7.62 -12.87
C HIS A 47 -18.89 8.24 -13.83
N LYS A 48 -18.21 9.28 -13.35
CA LYS A 48 -17.13 9.96 -14.08
C LYS A 48 -15.87 9.94 -13.24
N VAL A 49 -14.72 9.87 -13.92
CA VAL A 49 -13.40 9.93 -13.30
C VAL A 49 -12.57 11.00 -13.99
N ARG A 50 -11.91 11.86 -13.21
CA ARG A 50 -10.97 12.88 -13.67
C ARG A 50 -9.77 12.93 -12.74
N ASN A 51 -8.57 13.08 -13.30
CA ASN A 51 -7.32 13.20 -12.57
C ASN A 51 -6.59 14.50 -12.95
N ASP A 52 -6.57 15.46 -12.06
CA ASP A 52 -5.88 16.73 -12.25
C ASP A 52 -4.44 16.58 -11.72
N ALA A 53 -3.51 16.20 -12.59
CA ALA A 53 -2.13 15.91 -12.24
C ALA A 53 -1.22 17.13 -12.37
N GLY A 54 -0.34 17.34 -11.38
CA GLY A 54 0.75 18.31 -11.43
C GLY A 54 2.11 17.71 -11.84
N VAL A 55 2.15 16.38 -12.06
CA VAL A 55 3.37 15.61 -12.33
C VAL A 55 3.17 14.59 -13.44
N ARG A 56 4.29 14.06 -13.96
CA ARG A 56 4.34 12.97 -14.95
C ARG A 56 5.30 11.88 -14.48
N GLU A 57 5.23 10.71 -15.11
CA GLU A 57 6.22 9.66 -14.92
C GLU A 57 7.62 10.19 -15.26
N GLY A 58 8.57 9.97 -14.36
CA GLY A 58 9.94 10.46 -14.48
C GLY A 58 10.23 11.78 -13.74
N ASP A 59 9.19 12.54 -13.35
CA ASP A 59 9.36 13.75 -12.56
C ASP A 59 9.89 13.44 -11.15
N GLU A 60 10.46 14.45 -10.50
CA GLU A 60 11.01 14.35 -9.16
C GLU A 60 10.16 15.17 -8.18
N ILE A 61 9.75 14.53 -7.08
CA ILE A 61 9.06 15.21 -5.98
C ILE A 61 10.11 15.90 -5.13
N SER A 62 10.00 17.23 -5.09
CA SER A 62 10.95 18.11 -4.40
C SER A 62 10.64 18.23 -2.91
N MET A 63 11.69 18.36 -2.10
CA MET A 63 11.57 18.67 -0.67
C MET A 63 11.22 20.14 -0.38
N PHE A 64 11.20 21.01 -1.38
CA PHE A 64 11.04 22.46 -1.21
C PHE A 64 9.61 22.97 -1.43
N TYR A 65 8.73 22.12 -1.97
CA TYR A 65 7.36 22.47 -2.30
C TYR A 65 6.36 21.48 -1.66
N ASP A 66 5.08 21.80 -1.78
CA ASP A 66 3.98 20.92 -1.39
C ASP A 66 4.12 19.58 -2.16
N PRO A 67 4.11 18.42 -1.47
CA PRO A 67 4.27 17.11 -2.11
C PRO A 67 3.03 16.62 -2.86
N MET A 68 2.09 17.51 -3.18
CA MET A 68 0.87 17.13 -3.89
C MET A 68 1.18 16.64 -5.30
N ILE A 69 0.77 15.40 -5.60
CA ILE A 69 0.96 14.72 -6.88
C ILE A 69 -0.19 15.05 -7.81
N SER A 70 -1.42 14.81 -7.35
CA SER A 70 -2.62 15.03 -8.14
C SER A 70 -3.89 15.12 -7.29
N LYS A 71 -5.00 15.48 -7.95
CA LYS A 71 -6.35 15.44 -7.39
C LYS A 71 -7.18 14.48 -8.22
N LEU A 72 -7.63 13.40 -7.61
CA LEU A 72 -8.58 12.48 -8.23
C LEU A 72 -9.99 12.89 -7.86
N VAL A 73 -10.81 13.11 -8.88
CA VAL A 73 -12.20 13.50 -8.73
C VAL A 73 -13.09 12.46 -9.37
N THR A 74 -14.08 11.98 -8.63
CA THR A 74 -15.14 11.13 -9.18
C THR A 74 -16.49 11.77 -8.98
N TRP A 75 -17.42 11.51 -9.91
CA TRP A 75 -18.80 11.96 -9.83
C TRP A 75 -19.75 10.79 -10.08
N ALA A 76 -20.87 10.75 -9.35
CA ALA A 76 -21.95 9.80 -9.57
C ALA A 76 -23.30 10.38 -9.11
N PRO A 77 -24.45 9.79 -9.50
CA PRO A 77 -25.78 10.29 -9.11
C PRO A 77 -26.02 10.28 -7.60
N THR A 78 -25.40 9.36 -6.85
CA THR A 78 -25.51 9.26 -5.39
C THR A 78 -24.16 9.37 -4.71
N ARG A 79 -24.15 9.76 -3.43
CA ARG A 79 -22.93 9.86 -2.63
C ARG A 79 -22.20 8.52 -2.54
N LEU A 80 -22.91 7.44 -2.26
CA LEU A 80 -22.30 6.10 -2.15
C LEU A 80 -21.69 5.64 -3.48
N ALA A 81 -22.39 5.84 -4.60
CA ALA A 81 -21.86 5.52 -5.92
C ALA A 81 -20.62 6.35 -6.27
N ALA A 82 -20.54 7.63 -5.84
CA ALA A 82 -19.34 8.45 -6.04
C ALA A 82 -18.16 7.93 -5.19
N ILE A 83 -18.41 7.46 -3.95
CA ILE A 83 -17.41 6.84 -3.09
C ILE A 83 -16.93 5.51 -3.69
N ASP A 84 -17.84 4.67 -4.18
CA ASP A 84 -17.50 3.39 -4.81
C ASP A 84 -16.65 3.59 -6.07
N ALA A 85 -17.00 4.58 -6.89
CA ALA A 85 -16.19 4.98 -8.05
C ALA A 85 -14.80 5.49 -7.63
N GLN A 86 -14.73 6.27 -6.54
CA GLN A 86 -13.46 6.76 -6.00
C GLN A 86 -12.58 5.61 -5.50
N ALA A 87 -13.16 4.66 -4.75
CA ALA A 87 -12.45 3.49 -4.25
C ALA A 87 -11.90 2.63 -5.40
N ALA A 88 -12.71 2.38 -6.44
CA ALA A 88 -12.28 1.64 -7.63
C ALA A 88 -11.16 2.37 -8.40
N ALA A 89 -11.26 3.69 -8.54
CA ALA A 89 -10.23 4.50 -9.18
C ALA A 89 -8.91 4.50 -8.37
N LEU A 90 -8.98 4.57 -7.03
CA LEU A 90 -7.82 4.46 -6.14
C LEU A 90 -7.10 3.11 -6.26
N ASP A 91 -7.85 2.02 -6.42
CA ASP A 91 -7.26 0.68 -6.59
C ASP A 91 -6.49 0.55 -7.91
N THR A 92 -6.92 1.27 -8.97
CA THR A 92 -6.22 1.27 -10.26
C THR A 92 -5.07 2.26 -10.35
N PHE A 93 -4.95 3.20 -9.42
CA PHE A 93 -3.90 4.22 -9.40
C PHE A 93 -2.59 3.63 -8.88
N ALA A 94 -1.57 3.48 -9.73
CA ALA A 94 -0.28 2.90 -9.35
C ALA A 94 0.84 3.96 -9.42
N ILE A 95 1.56 4.13 -8.31
CA ILE A 95 2.74 4.98 -8.16
C ILE A 95 3.90 4.12 -7.67
N GLU A 96 5.09 4.28 -8.27
CA GLU A 96 6.32 3.63 -7.80
C GLU A 96 7.46 4.65 -7.72
N GLY A 97 8.35 4.44 -6.77
CA GLY A 97 9.55 5.26 -6.56
C GLY A 97 9.51 6.12 -5.30
N ILE A 98 8.32 6.41 -4.83
CA ILE A 98 8.05 7.15 -3.58
C ILE A 98 6.98 6.42 -2.77
N GLN A 99 6.77 6.84 -1.52
CA GLN A 99 5.57 6.49 -0.75
C GLN A 99 4.47 7.50 -1.06
N ASP A 100 3.22 7.06 -0.99
CA ASP A 100 2.04 7.88 -1.28
C ASP A 100 0.92 7.60 -0.27
N ASN A 101 -0.04 8.51 -0.18
CA ASN A 101 -1.18 8.40 0.74
C ASN A 101 -2.38 7.65 0.17
N ILE A 102 -2.27 7.02 -1.01
CA ILE A 102 -3.38 6.26 -1.64
C ILE A 102 -3.94 5.17 -0.72
N PRO A 103 -3.12 4.39 0.02
CA PRO A 103 -3.65 3.37 0.94
C PRO A 103 -4.56 3.95 2.02
N PHE A 104 -4.21 5.12 2.56
CA PHE A 104 -5.05 5.83 3.53
C PHE A 104 -6.36 6.32 2.90
N LEU A 105 -6.29 6.93 1.71
CA LEU A 105 -7.47 7.40 0.99
C LEU A 105 -8.42 6.24 0.65
N ALA A 106 -7.89 5.11 0.20
CA ALA A 106 -8.68 3.91 -0.07
C ALA A 106 -9.36 3.36 1.20
N ALA A 107 -8.65 3.34 2.33
CA ALA A 107 -9.23 2.93 3.62
C ALA A 107 -10.38 3.85 4.06
N VAL A 108 -10.24 5.15 3.86
CA VAL A 108 -11.31 6.14 4.16
C VAL A 108 -12.56 5.87 3.31
N MET A 109 -12.42 5.48 2.04
CA MET A 109 -13.58 5.16 1.18
C MET A 109 -14.35 3.90 1.66
N GLU A 110 -13.69 2.99 2.34
CA GLU A 110 -14.33 1.78 2.90
C GLU A 110 -14.91 2.00 4.30
N GLU A 111 -14.54 3.09 4.98
CA GLU A 111 -14.88 3.33 6.37
C GLU A 111 -16.38 3.70 6.52
N ALA A 112 -17.09 3.00 7.41
CA ALA A 112 -18.55 3.10 7.57
C ALA A 112 -19.04 4.52 7.91
N ARG A 113 -18.32 5.22 8.79
CA ARG A 113 -18.66 6.59 9.20
C ARG A 113 -18.49 7.59 8.06
N PHE A 114 -17.44 7.41 7.23
CA PHE A 114 -17.26 8.22 6.02
C PHE A 114 -18.37 7.92 4.99
N ARG A 115 -18.72 6.66 4.80
CA ARG A 115 -19.75 6.23 3.86
C ARG A 115 -21.14 6.72 4.25
N SER A 116 -21.47 6.75 5.54
CA SER A 116 -22.75 7.27 6.05
C SER A 116 -22.86 8.82 5.96
N GLY A 117 -21.71 9.52 5.88
CA GLY A 117 -21.64 10.97 5.88
C GLY A 117 -21.58 11.60 7.28
N ASP A 118 -21.43 10.81 8.34
CA ASP A 118 -21.20 11.29 9.70
C ASP A 118 -19.75 11.72 9.88
N ILE A 119 -19.39 12.83 9.24
CA ILE A 119 -18.05 13.40 9.19
C ILE A 119 -18.01 14.83 9.72
N THR A 120 -16.90 15.13 10.38
CA THR A 120 -16.55 16.47 10.87
C THR A 120 -15.11 16.79 10.49
N THR A 121 -14.66 18.00 10.76
CA THR A 121 -13.25 18.38 10.57
C THR A 121 -12.30 17.60 11.50
N ALA A 122 -12.81 16.98 12.57
CA ALA A 122 -12.05 16.11 13.48
C ALA A 122 -12.03 14.64 13.04
N TYR A 123 -12.71 14.25 11.94
CA TYR A 123 -12.91 12.86 11.51
C TYR A 123 -11.61 12.04 11.52
N ILE A 124 -10.53 12.55 10.92
CA ILE A 124 -9.26 11.81 10.84
C ILE A 124 -8.70 11.56 12.25
N LYS A 125 -8.70 12.59 13.12
CA LYS A 125 -8.22 12.47 14.49
C LYS A 125 -9.05 11.49 15.32
N ASP A 126 -10.37 11.49 15.12
CA ASP A 126 -11.29 10.62 15.84
C ASP A 126 -11.18 9.16 15.37
N GLN A 127 -11.05 8.94 14.06
CA GLN A 127 -11.04 7.61 13.46
C GLN A 127 -9.65 6.95 13.50
N PHE A 128 -8.58 7.75 13.43
CA PHE A 128 -7.19 7.29 13.45
C PHE A 128 -6.38 7.96 14.57
N PRO A 129 -6.76 7.79 15.85
CA PRO A 129 -6.12 8.50 16.97
C PRO A 129 -4.65 8.12 17.17
N GLU A 130 -4.26 6.91 16.77
CA GLU A 130 -2.88 6.42 16.82
C GLU A 130 -2.16 6.46 15.44
N GLY A 131 -2.69 7.25 14.50
CA GLY A 131 -2.23 7.26 13.12
C GLY A 131 -2.76 6.09 12.28
N PHE A 132 -2.44 6.09 11.00
CA PHE A 132 -2.87 5.05 10.07
C PHE A 132 -1.98 3.81 10.18
N LYS A 133 -2.58 2.65 10.36
CA LYS A 133 -1.88 1.35 10.43
C LYS A 133 -2.25 0.39 9.30
N GLY A 134 -2.91 0.89 8.25
CA GLY A 134 -3.47 0.09 7.16
C GLY A 134 -4.95 -0.22 7.37
N ALA A 135 -5.67 -0.51 6.29
CA ALA A 135 -7.02 -1.03 6.38
C ALA A 135 -6.99 -2.48 6.88
N PRO A 136 -8.01 -2.93 7.63
CA PRO A 136 -8.07 -4.29 8.14
C PRO A 136 -8.17 -5.31 7.00
N LEU A 137 -7.47 -6.43 7.16
CA LEU A 137 -7.60 -7.59 6.28
C LEU A 137 -8.88 -8.36 6.63
N THR A 138 -10.01 -7.94 6.06
CA THR A 138 -11.28 -8.66 6.23
C THR A 138 -11.23 -10.02 5.52
N ASP A 139 -12.10 -10.97 5.90
CA ASP A 139 -12.19 -12.29 5.24
C ASP A 139 -12.38 -12.16 3.73
N LYS A 140 -13.15 -11.16 3.28
CA LYS A 140 -13.36 -10.84 1.87
C LYS A 140 -12.02 -10.50 1.19
N ILE A 141 -11.23 -9.58 1.77
CA ILE A 141 -9.93 -9.17 1.25
C ILE A 141 -8.93 -10.33 1.29
N LEU A 142 -8.89 -11.09 2.38
CA LEU A 142 -8.00 -12.26 2.52
C LEU A 142 -8.27 -13.31 1.43
N ARG A 143 -9.55 -13.65 1.19
CA ARG A 143 -9.95 -14.61 0.14
C ARG A 143 -9.55 -14.12 -1.25
N LEU A 144 -9.77 -12.83 -1.54
CA LEU A 144 -9.35 -12.25 -2.81
C LEU A 144 -7.83 -12.29 -2.97
N MET A 145 -7.08 -11.82 -1.98
CA MET A 145 -5.61 -11.81 -2.03
C MET A 145 -5.02 -13.21 -2.13
N ALA A 146 -5.59 -14.20 -1.43
CA ALA A 146 -5.17 -15.59 -1.53
C ALA A 146 -5.41 -16.16 -2.93
N GLY A 147 -6.60 -15.94 -3.48
CA GLY A 147 -6.97 -16.40 -4.81
C GLY A 147 -6.15 -15.73 -5.91
N VAL A 148 -6.00 -14.41 -5.85
CA VAL A 148 -5.16 -13.64 -6.79
C VAL A 148 -3.70 -14.07 -6.68
N GLY A 149 -3.18 -14.29 -5.46
CA GLY A 149 -1.82 -14.79 -5.24
C GLY A 149 -1.58 -16.14 -5.88
N ALA A 150 -2.53 -17.06 -5.73
CA ALA A 150 -2.48 -18.37 -6.37
C ALA A 150 -2.51 -18.24 -7.90
N LEU A 151 -3.41 -17.43 -8.46
CA LEU A 151 -3.49 -17.18 -9.92
C LEU A 151 -2.17 -16.64 -10.46
N VAL A 152 -1.60 -15.59 -9.83
CA VAL A 152 -0.32 -14.99 -10.23
C VAL A 152 0.78 -16.03 -10.22
N HIS A 153 0.86 -16.81 -9.16
CA HIS A 153 1.87 -17.85 -9.00
C HIS A 153 1.77 -18.90 -10.11
N MET A 154 0.55 -19.39 -10.37
CA MET A 154 0.30 -20.38 -11.42
C MET A 154 0.64 -19.84 -12.81
N ARG A 155 0.25 -18.59 -13.14
CA ARG A 155 0.59 -17.97 -14.43
C ARG A 155 2.10 -17.79 -14.62
N LYS A 156 2.84 -17.51 -13.55
CA LYS A 156 4.31 -17.47 -13.61
C LYS A 156 4.90 -18.85 -13.85
N LEU A 157 4.39 -19.90 -13.19
CA LEU A 157 4.82 -21.27 -13.43
C LEU A 157 4.51 -21.75 -14.86
N GLU A 158 3.32 -21.42 -15.39
CA GLU A 158 2.96 -21.72 -16.79
C GLU A 158 3.94 -21.05 -17.77
N ARG A 159 4.27 -19.76 -17.55
CA ARG A 159 5.28 -19.07 -18.34
C ARG A 159 6.63 -19.75 -18.26
N ASP A 160 7.08 -20.08 -17.05
CA ASP A 160 8.37 -20.75 -16.83
C ASP A 160 8.41 -22.14 -17.47
N ALA A 161 7.27 -22.82 -17.55
CA ALA A 161 7.15 -24.10 -18.24
C ALA A 161 7.41 -24.00 -19.76
N GLN A 162 7.15 -22.83 -20.35
CA GLN A 162 7.30 -22.58 -21.80
C GLN A 162 8.71 -22.16 -22.21
N ILE A 163 9.64 -21.97 -21.26
CA ILE A 163 11.04 -21.59 -21.57
C ILE A 163 11.71 -22.74 -22.33
N SER A 164 12.21 -22.44 -23.54
CA SER A 164 12.95 -23.38 -24.38
C SER A 164 14.40 -23.60 -23.87
N GLY A 165 15.05 -24.69 -24.34
CA GLY A 165 16.45 -24.98 -24.00
C GLY A 165 16.68 -25.57 -22.62
N ARG A 166 15.67 -26.08 -21.96
CA ARG A 166 15.81 -26.79 -20.67
C ARG A 166 16.49 -28.14 -20.85
N MET A 167 17.40 -28.47 -19.95
CA MET A 167 18.06 -29.78 -19.93
C MET A 167 17.17 -30.89 -19.36
N THR A 168 16.16 -30.53 -18.57
CA THR A 168 15.23 -31.50 -17.96
C THR A 168 13.78 -31.15 -18.32
N PRO A 169 12.90 -32.15 -18.52
CA PRO A 169 11.49 -31.92 -18.76
C PRO A 169 10.84 -31.12 -17.61
N HIS A 170 9.85 -30.29 -17.93
CA HIS A 170 9.09 -29.57 -16.92
C HIS A 170 8.27 -30.57 -16.11
N LYS A 171 8.29 -30.44 -14.77
CA LYS A 171 7.39 -31.20 -13.90
C LYS A 171 5.95 -30.65 -14.08
N PRO A 172 4.92 -31.53 -14.05
CA PRO A 172 3.54 -31.05 -14.04
C PRO A 172 3.31 -30.03 -12.92
N ILE A 173 2.63 -28.95 -13.26
CA ILE A 173 2.26 -27.95 -12.27
C ILE A 173 1.20 -28.57 -11.35
N ARG A 174 1.43 -28.53 -10.05
CA ARG A 174 0.49 -29.08 -9.06
C ARG A 174 -0.72 -28.17 -8.90
N SER A 175 -1.80 -28.73 -8.38
CA SER A 175 -3.01 -27.97 -8.06
C SER A 175 -3.09 -27.58 -6.57
N ASP A 176 -2.40 -28.32 -5.68
CA ASP A 176 -2.46 -28.08 -4.23
C ASP A 176 -1.34 -27.14 -3.81
N TRP A 177 -1.74 -26.05 -3.18
CA TRP A 177 -0.88 -24.97 -2.71
C TRP A 177 -1.29 -24.53 -1.32
N VAL A 178 -0.38 -23.84 -0.62
CA VAL A 178 -0.66 -23.14 0.63
C VAL A 178 -0.30 -21.69 0.45
N VAL A 179 -1.27 -20.81 0.63
CA VAL A 179 -1.04 -19.36 0.63
C VAL A 179 -0.88 -18.90 2.07
N ARG A 180 0.24 -18.22 2.37
CA ARG A 180 0.49 -17.60 3.66
C ARG A 180 0.31 -16.10 3.56
N ILE A 181 -0.55 -15.54 4.44
CA ILE A 181 -0.83 -14.11 4.56
C ILE A 181 -0.74 -13.76 6.05
N GLU A 182 0.09 -12.78 6.41
CA GLU A 182 0.29 -12.31 7.79
C GLU A 182 0.44 -13.45 8.81
N GLY A 183 1.28 -14.45 8.45
CA GLY A 183 1.55 -15.61 9.32
C GLY A 183 0.49 -16.72 9.28
N THR A 184 -0.69 -16.48 8.73
CA THR A 184 -1.76 -17.47 8.61
C THR A 184 -1.64 -18.28 7.33
N TYR A 185 -1.82 -19.58 7.41
CA TYR A 185 -1.73 -20.52 6.29
C TYR A 185 -3.13 -20.87 5.79
N HIS A 186 -3.32 -20.73 4.47
CA HIS A 186 -4.57 -21.05 3.78
C HIS A 186 -4.29 -22.12 2.73
N PRO A 187 -4.50 -23.43 3.06
CA PRO A 187 -4.43 -24.49 2.06
C PRO A 187 -5.54 -24.33 1.04
N LEU A 188 -5.21 -24.53 -0.23
CA LEU A 188 -6.14 -24.37 -1.33
C LEU A 188 -5.81 -25.26 -2.52
N HIS A 189 -6.83 -25.59 -3.29
CA HIS A 189 -6.74 -26.28 -4.56
C HIS A 189 -7.05 -25.31 -5.68
N VAL A 190 -6.18 -25.27 -6.71
CA VAL A 190 -6.25 -24.32 -7.81
C VAL A 190 -6.42 -25.06 -9.14
N GLU A 191 -7.49 -24.73 -9.84
CA GLU A 191 -7.74 -25.19 -11.20
C GLU A 191 -7.65 -23.98 -12.15
N ILE A 192 -6.64 -23.96 -13.01
CA ILE A 192 -6.47 -22.89 -14.00
C ILE A 192 -7.43 -23.11 -15.16
N THR A 193 -8.10 -22.02 -15.54
CA THR A 193 -8.96 -21.94 -16.70
C THR A 193 -8.34 -21.04 -17.77
N SER A 194 -8.90 -21.05 -18.99
CA SER A 194 -8.44 -20.18 -20.08
C SER A 194 -8.54 -18.69 -19.75
N GLY A 195 -9.50 -18.29 -18.88
CA GLY A 195 -9.75 -16.90 -18.49
C GLY A 195 -9.40 -16.55 -17.05
N GLY A 196 -8.85 -17.50 -16.27
CA GLY A 196 -8.61 -17.22 -14.85
C GLY A 196 -8.28 -18.45 -14.02
N ALA A 197 -8.89 -18.59 -12.86
CA ALA A 197 -8.73 -19.74 -11.96
C ALA A 197 -9.99 -19.99 -11.13
N HIS A 198 -10.29 -21.27 -10.89
CA HIS A 198 -11.20 -21.72 -9.85
C HIS A 198 -10.38 -22.16 -8.63
N ILE A 199 -10.62 -21.58 -7.48
CA ILE A 199 -9.87 -21.83 -6.24
C ILE A 199 -10.82 -22.33 -5.18
N ARG A 200 -10.48 -23.46 -4.58
CA ARG A 200 -11.23 -24.05 -3.44
C ARG A 200 -10.32 -24.04 -2.21
N PHE A 201 -10.80 -23.43 -1.14
CA PHE A 201 -10.15 -23.42 0.17
C PHE A 201 -10.43 -24.71 0.93
N GLU A 202 -9.58 -25.04 1.90
CA GLU A 202 -9.79 -26.22 2.79
C GLU A 202 -11.11 -26.13 3.56
N SER A 203 -11.60 -24.93 3.85
CA SER A 203 -12.91 -24.68 4.47
C SER A 203 -14.11 -25.17 3.62
N GLY A 204 -13.88 -25.48 2.34
CA GLY A 204 -14.91 -25.77 1.36
C GLY A 204 -15.41 -24.56 0.58
N ASP A 205 -15.04 -23.37 0.98
CA ASP A 205 -15.36 -22.14 0.24
C ASP A 205 -14.64 -22.10 -1.12
N THR A 206 -15.26 -21.44 -2.09
CA THR A 206 -14.69 -21.30 -3.42
C THR A 206 -14.64 -19.83 -3.85
N ILE A 207 -13.68 -19.50 -4.72
CA ILE A 207 -13.62 -18.24 -5.44
C ILE A 207 -13.23 -18.48 -6.88
N ASP A 208 -14.02 -17.92 -7.80
CA ASP A 208 -13.71 -17.88 -9.22
C ASP A 208 -13.09 -16.52 -9.56
N ILE A 209 -11.94 -16.52 -10.17
CA ILE A 209 -11.25 -15.30 -10.60
C ILE A 209 -11.10 -15.32 -12.11
N THR A 210 -11.70 -14.34 -12.77
CA THR A 210 -11.48 -14.07 -14.20
C THR A 210 -10.54 -12.89 -14.32
N SER A 211 -9.39 -13.08 -15.00
CA SER A 211 -8.37 -12.04 -15.14
C SER A 211 -7.52 -12.30 -16.37
N GLY A 212 -7.22 -11.24 -17.12
CA GLY A 212 -6.27 -11.24 -18.21
C GLY A 212 -4.80 -11.06 -17.80
N PHE A 213 -4.47 -11.19 -16.52
CA PHE A 213 -3.13 -11.00 -15.97
C PHE A 213 -2.07 -11.79 -16.73
N LYS A 214 -0.97 -11.13 -17.05
CA LYS A 214 0.25 -11.71 -17.63
C LYS A 214 1.45 -11.40 -16.74
N PRO A 215 2.40 -12.35 -16.58
CA PRO A 215 3.64 -12.09 -15.88
C PRO A 215 4.38 -10.88 -16.47
N GLY A 216 4.60 -9.86 -15.65
CA GLY A 216 5.14 -8.54 -16.02
C GLY A 216 4.18 -7.38 -15.77
N ASP A 217 2.87 -7.65 -15.69
CA ASP A 217 1.90 -6.63 -15.27
C ASP A 217 2.15 -6.23 -13.81
N ARG A 218 1.89 -4.98 -13.47
CA ARG A 218 2.02 -4.43 -12.11
C ARG A 218 0.68 -4.23 -11.41
N LEU A 219 -0.40 -4.34 -12.16
CA LEU A 219 -1.77 -4.25 -11.71
C LEU A 219 -2.51 -5.50 -12.18
N ILE A 220 -3.18 -6.17 -11.24
CA ILE A 220 -3.98 -7.34 -11.54
C ILE A 220 -5.44 -6.92 -11.49
N THR A 221 -6.06 -6.83 -12.66
CA THR A 221 -7.49 -6.51 -12.77
C THR A 221 -8.28 -7.74 -13.14
N GLY A 222 -9.53 -7.80 -12.70
CA GLY A 222 -10.39 -8.92 -13.01
C GLY A 222 -11.76 -8.81 -12.36
N VAL A 223 -12.46 -9.93 -12.40
CA VAL A 223 -13.75 -10.11 -11.73
C VAL A 223 -13.64 -11.31 -10.80
N ALA A 224 -14.11 -11.15 -9.57
CA ALA A 224 -14.20 -12.21 -8.57
C ALA A 224 -15.66 -12.63 -8.37
N HIS A 225 -15.89 -13.93 -8.29
CA HIS A 225 -17.17 -14.50 -7.93
C HIS A 225 -16.98 -15.51 -6.78
N ALA A 226 -17.70 -15.31 -5.68
CA ALA A 226 -17.76 -16.27 -4.56
C ALA A 226 -19.11 -16.10 -3.87
N LEU A 227 -19.85 -17.17 -3.75
CA LEU A 227 -21.23 -17.16 -3.24
C LEU A 227 -21.30 -16.45 -1.87
N GLY A 228 -22.16 -15.42 -1.78
CA GLY A 228 -22.35 -14.65 -0.55
C GLY A 228 -21.20 -13.72 -0.17
N VAL A 229 -20.14 -13.62 -0.99
CA VAL A 229 -18.97 -12.76 -0.73
C VAL A 229 -18.69 -11.81 -1.88
N PHE A 230 -18.64 -12.33 -3.12
CA PHE A 230 -18.41 -11.56 -4.35
C PHE A 230 -19.49 -11.92 -5.38
N GLU A 231 -20.28 -10.96 -5.79
CA GLU A 231 -21.33 -11.13 -6.81
C GLU A 231 -20.85 -10.57 -8.17
N ASN A 232 -19.86 -11.23 -8.79
CA ASN A 232 -19.19 -10.75 -10.01
C ASN A 232 -18.59 -9.35 -9.82
N GLU A 233 -17.89 -9.16 -8.72
CA GLU A 233 -17.31 -7.86 -8.36
C GLU A 233 -15.98 -7.65 -9.06
N GLY A 234 -15.85 -6.50 -9.74
CA GLY A 234 -14.59 -6.07 -10.33
C GLY A 234 -13.54 -5.73 -9.25
N PHE A 235 -12.30 -6.11 -9.49
CA PHE A 235 -11.19 -5.79 -8.60
C PHE A 235 -9.97 -5.27 -9.38
N ALA A 236 -9.13 -4.50 -8.69
CA ALA A 236 -7.81 -4.11 -9.14
C ALA A 236 -6.83 -4.21 -7.96
N VAL A 237 -5.97 -5.22 -7.98
CA VAL A 237 -4.95 -5.46 -6.96
C VAL A 237 -3.61 -4.99 -7.46
N LYS A 238 -3.01 -4.03 -6.76
CA LYS A 238 -1.61 -3.65 -7.00
C LYS A 238 -0.71 -4.70 -6.38
N PHE A 239 0.38 -5.04 -7.10
CA PHE A 239 1.33 -5.97 -6.55
C PHE A 239 2.77 -5.61 -6.89
N LYS A 240 3.66 -6.07 -6.02
CA LYS A 240 5.09 -5.94 -6.18
C LYS A 240 5.73 -7.30 -5.87
N ASP A 241 6.63 -7.73 -6.76
CA ASP A 241 7.45 -8.91 -6.49
C ASP A 241 8.36 -8.68 -5.29
N ARG A 242 8.45 -9.67 -4.42
CA ARG A 242 9.41 -9.75 -3.33
C ARG A 242 10.30 -10.96 -3.51
N THR A 243 11.43 -11.01 -2.82
CA THR A 243 12.32 -12.19 -2.82
C THR A 243 11.56 -13.47 -2.46
N GLN A 244 10.59 -13.36 -1.56
CA GLN A 244 9.67 -14.45 -1.23
C GLN A 244 8.24 -13.94 -1.35
N GLY A 245 7.51 -14.40 -2.38
CA GLY A 245 6.12 -14.07 -2.59
C GLY A 245 5.87 -12.69 -3.21
N TYR A 246 4.77 -12.09 -2.82
CA TYR A 246 4.22 -10.87 -3.41
C TYR A 246 3.77 -9.92 -2.31
N GLU A 247 3.96 -8.62 -2.51
CA GLU A 247 3.29 -7.61 -1.71
C GLU A 247 2.05 -7.16 -2.47
N PHE A 248 0.88 -7.32 -1.89
CA PHE A 248 -0.41 -6.92 -2.46
C PHE A 248 -0.98 -5.72 -1.71
N GLN A 249 -1.66 -4.86 -2.47
CA GLN A 249 -2.43 -3.75 -1.93
C GLN A 249 -3.81 -3.71 -2.62
N TYR A 250 -4.86 -3.65 -1.81
CA TYR A 250 -6.25 -3.58 -2.24
C TYR A 250 -7.11 -2.93 -1.16
N ARG A 251 -7.95 -1.94 -1.54
CA ARG A 251 -8.85 -1.22 -0.62
C ARG A 251 -8.15 -0.66 0.63
N GLY A 252 -6.92 -0.17 0.48
CA GLY A 252 -6.12 0.34 1.61
C GLY A 252 -5.45 -0.72 2.48
N ALA A 253 -5.81 -2.00 2.33
CA ALA A 253 -5.11 -3.10 2.98
C ALA A 253 -3.85 -3.46 2.20
N LYS A 254 -2.79 -3.78 2.93
CA LYS A 254 -1.49 -4.21 2.39
C LYS A 254 -1.07 -5.50 3.08
N ALA A 255 -0.69 -6.50 2.31
CA ALA A 255 -0.22 -7.77 2.86
C ALA A 255 0.87 -8.41 2.01
N VAL A 256 1.70 -9.21 2.67
CA VAL A 256 2.67 -10.10 2.00
C VAL A 256 2.02 -11.46 1.80
N VAL A 257 1.89 -11.85 0.53
CA VAL A 257 1.27 -13.10 0.11
C VAL A 257 2.37 -14.03 -0.40
N ILE A 258 2.54 -15.17 0.26
CA ILE A 258 3.51 -16.19 -0.11
C ILE A 258 2.76 -17.44 -0.54
N VAL A 259 3.02 -17.91 -1.75
CA VAL A 259 2.46 -19.16 -2.28
C VAL A 259 3.54 -20.22 -2.21
N ALA A 260 3.28 -21.29 -1.47
CA ALA A 260 4.23 -22.34 -1.17
C ALA A 260 3.63 -23.72 -1.45
N THR A 261 4.51 -24.73 -1.64
CA THR A 261 4.03 -26.12 -1.62
C THR A 261 3.58 -26.50 -0.21
N PRO A 262 2.69 -27.48 -0.04
CA PRO A 262 2.32 -27.97 1.29
C PRO A 262 3.55 -28.35 2.15
N ARG A 263 4.58 -28.94 1.51
CA ARG A 263 5.80 -29.32 2.21
C ARG A 263 6.63 -28.12 2.67
N ASP A 264 6.75 -27.10 1.82
CA ASP A 264 7.47 -25.87 2.17
C ASP A 264 6.77 -25.11 3.29
N ALA A 265 5.43 -25.07 3.25
CA ALA A 265 4.61 -24.47 4.30
C ALA A 265 4.80 -25.18 5.65
N GLU A 266 4.80 -26.52 5.64
CA GLU A 266 5.07 -27.34 6.85
C GLU A 266 6.47 -27.06 7.43
N LEU A 267 7.47 -26.98 6.57
CA LEU A 267 8.84 -26.68 7.00
C LEU A 267 8.97 -25.25 7.52
N HIS A 268 8.32 -24.31 6.84
CA HIS A 268 8.32 -22.91 7.28
C HIS A 268 7.67 -22.72 8.65
N ALA A 269 6.60 -23.46 8.94
CA ALA A 269 5.90 -23.40 10.24
C ALA A 269 6.81 -23.88 11.41
N LYS A 270 7.89 -24.60 11.12
CA LYS A 270 8.88 -25.08 12.11
C LYS A 270 10.05 -24.13 12.30
N LEU A 271 10.15 -23.07 11.49
CA LEU A 271 11.23 -22.10 11.64
C LEU A 271 11.02 -21.26 12.91
N PRO A 272 12.08 -20.98 13.67
CA PRO A 272 11.98 -20.03 14.78
C PRO A 272 11.64 -18.64 14.26
N GLU A 273 10.87 -17.89 15.04
CA GLU A 273 10.58 -16.49 14.72
C GLU A 273 11.89 -15.68 14.64
N LYS A 274 12.04 -14.93 13.56
CA LYS A 274 13.20 -14.06 13.39
C LYS A 274 13.03 -12.86 14.30
N VAL A 275 13.84 -12.77 15.35
CA VAL A 275 13.91 -11.59 16.20
C VAL A 275 14.45 -10.43 15.35
N ALA A 276 13.72 -9.32 15.32
CA ALA A 276 14.18 -8.09 14.67
C ALA A 276 15.49 -7.62 15.33
N ALA A 277 16.41 -7.08 14.54
CA ALA A 277 17.61 -6.46 15.09
C ALA A 277 17.21 -5.29 16.01
N ASP A 278 17.83 -5.21 17.18
CA ASP A 278 17.62 -4.10 18.11
C ASP A 278 18.27 -2.83 17.55
N THR A 279 17.44 -1.98 16.93
CA THR A 279 17.85 -0.65 16.42
C THR A 279 17.60 0.45 17.42
N SER A 280 17.15 0.14 18.64
CA SER A 280 16.79 1.13 19.67
C SER A 280 17.95 2.01 20.13
N ARG A 281 19.19 1.63 19.77
CA ARG A 281 20.40 2.42 20.05
C ARG A 281 20.73 3.42 18.93
N MET A 282 20.02 3.38 17.83
CA MET A 282 20.27 4.25 16.67
C MET A 282 19.15 5.29 16.57
N ILE A 283 19.50 6.55 16.67
CA ILE A 283 18.58 7.65 16.40
C ILE A 283 18.72 7.97 14.92
N ILE A 284 17.67 7.67 14.18
CA ILE A 284 17.62 7.80 12.72
C ILE A 284 16.78 9.02 12.32
N SER A 285 17.05 9.58 11.14
CA SER A 285 16.18 10.61 10.59
C SER A 285 14.88 9.97 10.09
N PRO A 286 13.72 10.40 10.58
CA PRO A 286 12.44 9.84 10.13
C PRO A 286 12.07 10.27 8.70
N MET A 287 12.73 11.32 8.17
CA MET A 287 12.43 11.91 6.88
C MET A 287 13.70 12.44 6.20
N PRO A 288 13.72 12.57 4.88
CA PRO A 288 14.81 13.29 4.22
C PRO A 288 14.69 14.80 4.48
N GLY A 289 15.82 15.46 4.72
CA GLY A 289 15.83 16.88 5.04
C GLY A 289 17.22 17.45 5.23
N LEU A 290 17.27 18.72 5.63
CA LEU A 290 18.50 19.43 5.99
C LEU A 290 18.59 19.49 7.53
N VAL A 291 19.70 19.07 8.10
CA VAL A 291 19.96 19.20 9.53
C VAL A 291 20.21 20.68 9.84
N VAL A 292 19.29 21.28 10.59
CA VAL A 292 19.39 22.68 11.04
C VAL A 292 20.38 22.77 12.18
N SER A 293 20.22 21.91 13.19
CA SER A 293 21.09 21.84 14.37
C SER A 293 21.16 20.41 14.92
N ILE A 294 22.26 20.12 15.62
CA ILE A 294 22.42 18.97 16.49
C ILE A 294 22.50 19.49 17.92
N GLU A 295 21.61 19.02 18.78
CA GLU A 295 21.44 19.53 20.14
C GLU A 295 22.23 18.72 21.18
N VAL A 296 22.98 17.70 20.75
CA VAL A 296 23.73 16.80 21.62
C VAL A 296 25.19 16.69 21.17
N VAL A 297 26.07 16.31 22.10
CA VAL A 297 27.48 16.05 21.85
C VAL A 297 27.86 14.62 22.26
N GLU A 298 28.90 14.08 21.67
CA GLU A 298 29.43 12.75 22.04
C GLU A 298 29.81 12.72 23.53
N GLY A 299 29.42 11.65 24.20
CA GLY A 299 29.60 11.46 25.63
C GLY A 299 28.52 12.05 26.52
N GLN A 300 27.55 12.80 25.98
CA GLN A 300 26.43 13.38 26.73
C GLN A 300 25.44 12.29 27.17
N GLU A 301 24.93 12.38 28.41
CA GLU A 301 23.78 11.60 28.86
C GLU A 301 22.50 12.31 28.40
N ILE A 302 21.56 11.57 27.83
CA ILE A 302 20.27 12.07 27.35
C ILE A 302 19.12 11.31 27.97
N LYS A 303 17.98 11.98 28.07
CA LYS A 303 16.72 11.43 28.57
C LYS A 303 15.72 11.21 27.45
N SER A 304 14.82 10.23 27.63
CA SER A 304 13.69 10.03 26.74
C SER A 304 12.88 11.33 26.59
N GLY A 305 12.57 11.69 25.33
CA GLY A 305 11.89 12.95 24.97
C GLY A 305 12.82 14.16 24.80
N GLU A 306 14.10 14.07 25.14
CA GLU A 306 15.09 15.15 24.92
C GLU A 306 15.33 15.38 23.43
N ALA A 307 15.48 16.66 23.01
CA ALA A 307 15.75 17.00 21.63
C ALA A 307 17.18 16.60 21.26
N ILE A 308 17.33 15.90 20.14
CA ILE A 308 18.62 15.41 19.62
C ILE A 308 19.08 16.22 18.42
N ALA A 309 18.16 16.53 17.53
CA ALA A 309 18.44 17.27 16.31
C ALA A 309 17.19 17.99 15.82
N ILE A 310 17.39 19.02 15.01
CA ILE A 310 16.32 19.69 14.26
C ILE A 310 16.59 19.45 12.76
N VAL A 311 15.62 18.83 12.09
CA VAL A 311 15.67 18.57 10.64
C VAL A 311 14.60 19.40 9.96
N GLU A 312 14.99 20.18 8.97
CA GLU A 312 14.10 20.95 8.12
C GLU A 312 13.75 20.14 6.87
N ALA A 313 12.47 19.91 6.67
CA ALA A 313 11.92 19.33 5.45
C ALA A 313 10.71 20.16 5.03
N MET A 314 10.60 20.52 3.75
CA MET A 314 9.47 21.26 3.18
C MET A 314 9.13 22.56 3.95
N LYS A 315 10.16 23.30 4.36
CA LYS A 315 10.04 24.54 5.16
C LYS A 315 9.44 24.35 6.55
N MET A 316 9.34 23.11 7.03
CA MET A 316 8.94 22.80 8.39
C MET A 316 10.12 22.22 9.16
N GLN A 317 10.31 22.72 10.39
CA GLN A 317 11.33 22.20 11.29
C GLN A 317 10.74 21.11 12.18
N ASN A 318 11.36 19.93 12.13
CA ASN A 318 10.96 18.78 12.91
C ASN A 318 12.03 18.47 13.96
N ILE A 319 11.62 18.40 15.22
CA ILE A 319 12.51 18.09 16.33
C ILE A 319 12.57 16.58 16.48
N ILE A 320 13.74 16.01 16.24
CA ILE A 320 14.04 14.60 16.49
C ILE A 320 14.36 14.43 17.97
N ARG A 321 13.66 13.53 18.65
CA ARG A 321 13.77 13.31 20.09
C ARG A 321 14.29 11.92 20.40
N ALA A 322 14.97 11.78 21.54
CA ALA A 322 15.36 10.48 22.06
C ALA A 322 14.12 9.66 22.45
N GLU A 323 14.05 8.42 22.00
CA GLU A 323 12.98 7.49 22.38
C GLU A 323 13.21 6.86 23.76
N ARG A 324 14.45 6.88 24.23
CA ARG A 324 14.87 6.29 25.51
C ARG A 324 16.02 7.07 26.15
N ASP A 325 16.29 6.78 27.41
CA ASP A 325 17.50 7.22 28.10
C ASP A 325 18.74 6.52 27.50
N GLY A 326 19.86 7.23 27.42
CA GLY A 326 21.11 6.67 26.94
C GLY A 326 22.27 7.66 27.00
N LYS A 327 23.46 7.20 26.61
CA LYS A 327 24.62 8.05 26.44
C LYS A 327 24.97 8.14 24.96
N VAL A 328 25.21 9.32 24.45
CA VAL A 328 25.61 9.54 23.05
C VAL A 328 26.99 8.94 22.82
N ALA A 329 27.04 7.87 22.01
CA ALA A 329 28.30 7.22 21.65
C ALA A 329 28.98 7.92 20.47
N LYS A 330 28.17 8.29 19.46
CA LYS A 330 28.69 8.92 18.25
C LYS A 330 27.63 9.79 17.57
N VAL A 331 28.06 10.93 17.02
CA VAL A 331 27.27 11.82 16.17
C VAL A 331 27.77 11.67 14.72
N HIS A 332 26.90 11.19 13.82
CA HIS A 332 27.25 10.87 12.44
C HIS A 332 27.04 12.04 11.46
N VAL A 333 26.21 13.01 11.80
CA VAL A 333 25.81 14.12 10.94
C VAL A 333 26.00 15.46 11.66
N GLY A 334 26.26 16.52 10.92
CA GLY A 334 26.41 17.87 11.45
C GLY A 334 25.37 18.84 10.90
N ALA A 335 25.29 20.03 11.49
CA ALA A 335 24.44 21.10 10.98
C ALA A 335 24.81 21.44 9.53
N GLY A 336 23.81 21.64 8.67
CA GLY A 336 23.96 21.87 7.25
C GLY A 336 24.12 20.61 6.39
N ALA A 337 24.16 19.40 6.99
CA ALA A 337 24.18 18.15 6.24
C ALA A 337 22.78 17.80 5.73
N ALA A 338 22.68 17.28 4.51
CA ALA A 338 21.47 16.66 4.00
C ALA A 338 21.42 15.20 4.48
N VAL A 339 20.27 14.78 4.99
CA VAL A 339 20.03 13.40 5.48
C VAL A 339 18.92 12.75 4.69
N ALA A 340 19.06 11.45 4.44
CA ALA A 340 18.01 10.61 3.88
C ALA A 340 17.07 10.10 4.99
N ALA A 341 15.91 9.57 4.60
CA ALA A 341 15.07 8.83 5.52
C ALA A 341 15.81 7.57 6.00
N ASP A 342 15.68 7.25 7.28
CA ASP A 342 16.33 6.12 7.98
C ASP A 342 17.86 6.22 8.07
N GLU A 343 18.44 7.37 7.74
CA GLU A 343 19.86 7.62 7.94
C GLU A 343 20.17 7.79 9.43
N ILE A 344 21.25 7.13 9.89
CA ILE A 344 21.67 7.19 11.29
C ILE A 344 22.26 8.57 11.57
N MET A 345 21.65 9.31 12.50
CA MET A 345 22.12 10.63 12.92
C MET A 345 22.99 10.55 14.17
N VAL A 346 22.54 9.78 15.16
CA VAL A 346 23.22 9.63 16.46
C VAL A 346 23.14 8.16 16.89
N GLU A 347 24.22 7.66 17.46
CA GLU A 347 24.31 6.32 18.06
C GLU A 347 24.42 6.44 19.58
N LEU A 348 23.65 5.63 20.31
CA LEU A 348 23.65 5.54 21.76
C LEU A 348 24.48 4.33 22.21
N GLY A 349 25.27 4.52 23.27
CA GLY A 349 26.10 3.50 23.90
C GLY A 349 25.34 2.61 24.89
#